data_8214519b46f1f6291248c7699369b195
#
_entry.id   8214519b46f1f6291248c7699369b195
#
_cell.length_a   1.000
_cell.length_b   1.000
_cell.length_c   1.000
_cell.angle_alpha   90.00
_cell.angle_beta   90.00
_cell.angle_gamma   90.00
#
_symmetry.space_group_name_H-M   'P 1'
#
loop_
_entity.id
_entity.type
_entity.pdbx_description
1 polymer ?
#
loop_
_entity_poly.entity_id
_entity_poly.type
_entity_poly.pdbx_seq_one_letter_code
_entity_poly.pdbx_strand_id
1 'polypeptide(L)'
;MTAHEAINYIESCTWSRTRLGLGRTRELLSKLGNPQKKLRFIHVAGTNGKGSTCAMLASVMQKAGYKTALYTSPYICRFNERMQINGVEIPDDRLAELTERVKPIAEGMADHPSQFELVTAIAMLYFLEEKCDIVVLEVGLGGALDSTNAIDCPECAVITTIGLEHTEYLGHTLPEIASAKAGIIKPNCDVVCYRNVPEVEEVFEKTCRENNARLVKADFDSIRPISHSLSGQSFAWRNYTSLRLPLLGTHQLKNAAVVLEVLDVLRSKGWSIGDNAVVSGLAETKWPVRFEVLRAEPPVIIDGAHNPECAEALAANLREYLPDEKCVFLMGVLADKDYRQLLAS
;
A
#
# COMPACT_ATOMS: atom_id res chain seq x y z
N MET A 1 24.28 15.41 -8.49
CA MET A 1 23.18 16.37 -8.22
C MET A 1 22.83 16.37 -6.73
N THR A 2 22.16 17.41 -6.23
CA THR A 2 21.59 17.42 -4.87
C THR A 2 20.25 16.65 -4.86
N ALA A 3 19.77 16.27 -3.66
CA ALA A 3 18.45 15.63 -3.53
C ALA A 3 17.31 16.51 -4.06
N HIS A 4 17.39 17.83 -3.82
CA HIS A 4 16.41 18.78 -4.35
C HIS A 4 16.38 18.80 -5.88
N GLU A 5 17.54 18.80 -6.52
CA GLU A 5 17.65 18.71 -7.99
C GLU A 5 17.11 17.37 -8.51
N ALA A 6 17.35 16.27 -7.79
CA ALA A 6 16.82 14.96 -8.13
C ALA A 6 15.28 14.92 -8.07
N ILE A 7 14.70 15.43 -6.98
CA ILE A 7 13.25 15.52 -6.81
C ILE A 7 12.64 16.40 -7.90
N ASN A 8 13.20 17.59 -8.13
CA ASN A 8 12.73 18.50 -9.18
C ASN A 8 12.78 17.84 -10.59
N TYR A 9 13.85 17.11 -10.89
CA TYR A 9 13.94 16.36 -12.15
C TYR A 9 12.80 15.32 -12.24
N ILE A 10 12.63 14.50 -11.23
CA ILE A 10 11.59 13.46 -11.21
C ILE A 10 10.19 14.09 -11.34
N GLU A 11 9.92 15.17 -10.61
CA GLU A 11 8.62 15.86 -10.63
C GLU A 11 8.36 16.63 -11.93
N SER A 12 9.40 17.07 -12.63
CA SER A 12 9.27 17.70 -13.95
C SER A 12 8.82 16.72 -15.06
N CYS A 13 9.00 15.42 -14.82
CA CYS A 13 8.55 14.37 -15.75
C CYS A 13 7.03 14.23 -15.66
N THR A 14 6.36 15.04 -16.39
CA THR A 14 4.95 15.49 -16.37
C THR A 14 3.90 14.48 -15.96
N TRP A 15 3.08 14.92 -14.98
CA TRP A 15 1.77 14.37 -14.61
C TRP A 15 0.68 14.58 -15.66
N SER A 16 0.90 15.42 -16.67
CA SER A 16 -0.18 15.94 -17.52
C SER A 16 -0.89 14.89 -18.39
N ARG A 17 -0.41 13.65 -18.41
CA ARG A 17 -1.12 12.50 -18.99
C ARG A 17 -0.66 11.23 -18.30
N THR A 18 -1.46 10.71 -17.36
CA THR A 18 -1.33 9.32 -16.90
C THR A 18 -1.43 8.41 -18.10
N ARG A 19 -0.31 7.92 -18.58
CA ARG A 19 -0.24 6.95 -19.66
C ARG A 19 -0.12 5.57 -19.05
N LEU A 20 -1.23 4.87 -18.94
CA LEU A 20 -1.23 3.50 -18.48
C LEU A 20 -0.47 2.59 -19.45
N GLY A 21 0.31 1.66 -18.92
CA GLY A 21 1.05 0.67 -19.71
C GLY A 21 2.42 0.37 -19.14
N LEU A 22 2.88 -0.86 -19.35
CA LEU A 22 4.15 -1.36 -18.80
C LEU A 22 5.35 -1.22 -19.73
N GLY A 23 5.14 -0.76 -20.98
CA GLY A 23 6.20 -0.71 -21.99
C GLY A 23 7.41 0.11 -21.56
N ARG A 24 7.20 1.37 -21.19
CA ARG A 24 8.26 2.29 -20.74
C ARG A 24 8.96 1.79 -19.48
N THR A 25 8.15 1.35 -18.47
CA THR A 25 8.72 0.82 -17.24
C THR A 25 9.61 -0.39 -17.51
N ARG A 26 9.16 -1.34 -18.35
CA ARG A 26 9.95 -2.53 -18.71
C ARG A 26 11.20 -2.17 -19.50
N GLU A 27 11.12 -1.23 -20.43
CA GLU A 27 12.27 -0.73 -21.18
C GLU A 27 13.30 -0.10 -20.23
N LEU A 28 12.86 0.81 -19.34
CA LEU A 28 13.73 1.45 -18.36
C LEU A 28 14.41 0.42 -17.45
N LEU A 29 13.62 -0.49 -16.85
CA LEU A 29 14.15 -1.54 -15.98
C LEU A 29 15.12 -2.47 -16.73
N SER A 30 14.86 -2.78 -18.01
CA SER A 30 15.76 -3.58 -18.83
C SER A 30 17.11 -2.90 -19.04
N LYS A 31 17.10 -1.61 -19.36
CA LYS A 31 18.33 -0.79 -19.49
C LYS A 31 19.10 -0.66 -18.17
N LEU A 32 18.41 -0.79 -17.02
CA LEU A 32 18.97 -0.81 -15.68
C LEU A 32 19.41 -2.22 -15.21
N GLY A 33 19.37 -3.24 -16.07
CA GLY A 33 19.78 -4.62 -15.75
C GLY A 33 18.72 -5.45 -15.03
N ASN A 34 17.43 -5.08 -15.13
CA ASN A 34 16.27 -5.75 -14.56
C ASN A 34 16.40 -5.99 -13.04
N PRO A 35 16.59 -4.94 -12.22
CA PRO A 35 16.75 -5.08 -10.76
C PRO A 35 15.58 -5.80 -10.11
N GLN A 36 14.35 -5.59 -10.60
CA GLN A 36 13.12 -6.19 -10.09
C GLN A 36 13.11 -7.72 -10.17
N LYS A 37 13.85 -8.33 -11.09
CA LYS A 37 13.92 -9.80 -11.22
C LYS A 37 14.75 -10.48 -10.14
N LYS A 38 15.50 -9.71 -9.35
CA LYS A 38 16.37 -10.20 -8.28
C LYS A 38 15.80 -9.92 -6.90
N LEU A 39 14.61 -9.32 -6.81
CA LEU A 39 13.91 -8.97 -5.59
C LEU A 39 12.71 -9.89 -5.38
N ARG A 40 12.29 -10.01 -4.14
CA ARG A 40 11.06 -10.71 -3.73
C ARG A 40 10.02 -9.71 -3.29
N PHE A 41 8.75 -9.94 -3.60
CA PHE A 41 7.71 -8.94 -3.38
C PHE A 41 6.49 -9.50 -2.65
N ILE A 42 5.90 -8.66 -1.78
CA ILE A 42 4.50 -8.71 -1.42
C ILE A 42 3.86 -7.54 -2.17
N HIS A 43 2.96 -7.80 -3.11
CA HIS A 43 2.41 -6.78 -4.00
C HIS A 43 0.98 -6.44 -3.62
N VAL A 44 0.72 -5.19 -3.25
CA VAL A 44 -0.55 -4.76 -2.61
C VAL A 44 -1.31 -3.79 -3.50
N ALA A 45 -2.48 -4.21 -3.99
CA ALA A 45 -3.45 -3.38 -4.70
C ALA A 45 -4.73 -3.18 -3.86
N GLY A 46 -5.59 -2.28 -4.31
CA GLY A 46 -6.87 -2.00 -3.67
C GLY A 46 -7.30 -0.54 -3.85
N THR A 47 -8.50 -0.19 -3.42
CA THR A 47 -8.95 1.20 -3.36
C THR A 47 -8.45 1.83 -2.06
N ASN A 48 -8.93 1.38 -0.92
CA ASN A 48 -8.51 1.86 0.40
C ASN A 48 -7.74 0.79 1.18
N GLY A 49 -6.97 1.18 2.20
CA GLY A 49 -6.27 0.27 3.09
C GLY A 49 -4.89 -0.23 2.59
N LYS A 50 -4.48 0.06 1.36
CA LYS A 50 -3.19 -0.37 0.80
C LYS A 50 -2.01 0.00 1.70
N GLY A 51 -1.79 1.30 1.93
CA GLY A 51 -0.66 1.81 2.71
C GLY A 51 -0.64 1.28 4.15
N SER A 52 -1.80 1.22 4.83
CA SER A 52 -1.89 0.63 6.19
C SER A 52 -1.51 -0.85 6.20
N THR A 53 -1.99 -1.62 5.21
CA THR A 53 -1.62 -3.04 5.04
C THR A 53 -0.13 -3.19 4.75
N CYS A 54 0.42 -2.36 3.87
CA CYS A 54 1.86 -2.35 3.58
C CYS A 54 2.70 -2.02 4.82
N ALA A 55 2.31 -1.01 5.61
CA ALA A 55 3.02 -0.63 6.83
C ALA A 55 3.02 -1.75 7.87
N MET A 56 1.88 -2.40 8.10
CA MET A 56 1.79 -3.55 9.01
C MET A 56 2.64 -4.72 8.53
N LEU A 57 2.59 -5.07 7.24
CA LEU A 57 3.42 -6.14 6.67
C LEU A 57 4.92 -5.82 6.82
N ALA A 58 5.33 -4.59 6.47
CA ALA A 58 6.73 -4.18 6.59
C ALA A 58 7.22 -4.23 8.04
N SER A 59 6.39 -3.76 8.99
CA SER A 59 6.71 -3.81 10.41
C SER A 59 6.91 -5.25 10.92
N VAL A 60 5.99 -6.17 10.58
CA VAL A 60 6.09 -7.58 10.98
C VAL A 60 7.30 -8.25 10.35
N MET A 61 7.55 -8.06 9.06
CA MET A 61 8.69 -8.66 8.35
C MET A 61 10.02 -8.16 8.92
N GLN A 62 10.11 -6.88 9.26
CA GLN A 62 11.27 -6.32 9.97
C GLN A 62 11.48 -6.97 11.34
N LYS A 63 10.40 -7.16 12.13
CA LYS A 63 10.47 -7.84 13.43
C LYS A 63 10.81 -9.33 13.31
N ALA A 64 10.49 -9.93 12.19
CA ALA A 64 10.92 -11.29 11.87
C ALA A 64 12.41 -11.41 11.46
N GLY A 65 13.13 -10.27 11.42
CA GLY A 65 14.57 -10.22 11.16
C GLY A 65 14.95 -10.02 9.69
N TYR A 66 13.99 -9.77 8.80
CA TYR A 66 14.26 -9.52 7.39
C TYR A 66 14.59 -8.07 7.11
N LYS A 67 15.57 -7.79 6.25
CA LYS A 67 15.80 -6.45 5.69
C LYS A 67 14.66 -6.14 4.73
N THR A 68 13.69 -5.42 5.22
CA THR A 68 12.39 -5.19 4.58
C THR A 68 12.33 -3.82 3.94
N ALA A 69 12.11 -3.78 2.63
CA ALA A 69 11.81 -2.56 1.91
C ALA A 69 10.30 -2.30 1.90
N LEU A 70 9.94 -1.03 1.93
CA LEU A 70 8.59 -0.53 1.80
C LEU A 70 8.54 0.52 0.68
N TYR A 71 7.69 0.30 -0.32
CA TYR A 71 7.39 1.26 -1.38
C TYR A 71 5.93 1.67 -1.31
N THR A 72 5.68 2.97 -1.15
CA THR A 72 4.32 3.52 -0.96
C THR A 72 4.10 4.81 -1.75
N SER A 73 2.82 5.14 -2.01
CA SER A 73 2.43 6.37 -2.68
C SER A 73 0.99 6.78 -2.33
N PRO A 74 0.70 8.11 -2.31
CA PRO A 74 1.67 9.23 -2.38
C PRO A 74 2.48 9.37 -1.10
N TYR A 75 3.48 10.25 -1.09
CA TYR A 75 4.11 10.73 0.15
C TYR A 75 3.24 11.79 0.83
N ILE A 76 3.47 12.04 2.11
CA ILE A 76 2.70 13.01 2.91
C ILE A 76 3.49 14.31 3.12
N CYS A 77 4.70 14.21 3.66
CA CYS A 77 5.55 15.36 3.95
C CYS A 77 6.80 15.41 3.08
N ARG A 78 7.44 14.27 2.88
CA ARG A 78 8.73 14.18 2.20
C ARG A 78 8.69 13.17 1.06
N PHE A 79 9.26 13.53 -0.07
CA PHE A 79 9.37 12.64 -1.23
C PHE A 79 10.01 11.28 -0.88
N ASN A 80 10.99 11.29 0.04
CA ASN A 80 11.75 10.12 0.47
C ASN A 80 10.90 9.05 1.17
N GLU A 81 9.75 9.43 1.74
CA GLU A 81 8.79 8.49 2.36
C GLU A 81 8.35 7.36 1.44
N ARG A 82 8.41 7.59 0.12
CA ARG A 82 8.04 6.60 -0.90
C ARG A 82 8.90 5.34 -0.87
N MET A 83 10.13 5.44 -0.36
CA MET A 83 11.14 4.37 -0.36
C MET A 83 11.76 4.25 1.02
N GLN A 84 11.40 3.22 1.76
CA GLN A 84 11.93 2.98 3.09
C GLN A 84 12.57 1.59 3.18
N ILE A 85 13.56 1.45 4.05
CA ILE A 85 14.13 0.16 4.44
C ILE A 85 14.16 0.09 5.96
N ASN A 86 13.51 -0.91 6.53
CA ASN A 86 13.36 -1.09 7.97
C ASN A 86 12.85 0.20 8.67
N GLY A 87 11.87 0.88 8.06
CA GLY A 87 11.26 2.10 8.59
C GLY A 87 12.12 3.36 8.45
N VAL A 88 13.27 3.29 7.76
CA VAL A 88 14.12 4.45 7.48
C VAL A 88 13.97 4.84 6.01
N GLU A 89 13.63 6.11 5.76
CA GLU A 89 13.51 6.68 4.42
C GLU A 89 14.85 6.61 3.65
N ILE A 90 14.78 6.56 2.33
CA ILE A 90 15.97 6.66 1.48
C ILE A 90 16.75 7.95 1.82
N PRO A 91 18.06 7.87 2.10
CA PRO A 91 18.88 9.05 2.32
C PRO A 91 18.90 9.98 1.10
N ASP A 92 19.01 11.28 1.34
CA ASP A 92 19.00 12.31 0.30
C ASP A 92 20.13 12.13 -0.72
N ASP A 93 21.33 11.75 -0.26
CA ASP A 93 22.48 11.45 -1.10
C ASP A 93 22.29 10.22 -1.97
N ARG A 94 21.63 9.17 -1.43
CA ARG A 94 21.29 7.96 -2.20
C ARG A 94 20.22 8.23 -3.26
N LEU A 95 19.20 9.03 -2.92
CA LEU A 95 18.18 9.42 -3.89
C LEU A 95 18.83 10.21 -5.04
N ALA A 96 19.69 11.15 -4.72
CA ALA A 96 20.42 11.95 -5.70
C ALA A 96 21.30 11.08 -6.60
N GLU A 97 22.14 10.21 -6.03
CA GLU A 97 23.01 9.29 -6.76
C GLU A 97 22.24 8.38 -7.73
N LEU A 98 21.19 7.73 -7.24
CA LEU A 98 20.39 6.83 -8.06
C LEU A 98 19.66 7.57 -9.19
N THR A 99 19.14 8.78 -8.89
CA THR A 99 18.51 9.61 -9.91
C THR A 99 19.51 10.03 -10.98
N GLU A 100 20.74 10.41 -10.59
CA GLU A 100 21.80 10.78 -11.52
C GLU A 100 22.21 9.65 -12.46
N ARG A 101 22.12 8.40 -12.00
CA ARG A 101 22.36 7.19 -12.81
C ARG A 101 21.21 6.87 -13.74
N VAL A 102 19.95 7.05 -13.29
CA VAL A 102 18.74 6.73 -14.07
C VAL A 102 18.45 7.79 -15.12
N LYS A 103 18.72 9.06 -14.81
CA LYS A 103 18.42 10.22 -15.68
C LYS A 103 18.90 10.06 -17.12
N PRO A 104 20.20 9.83 -17.42
CA PRO A 104 20.67 9.74 -18.80
C PRO A 104 20.06 8.56 -19.58
N ILE A 105 19.67 7.48 -18.87
CA ILE A 105 19.01 6.34 -19.48
C ILE A 105 17.57 6.72 -19.85
N ALA A 106 16.86 7.39 -18.96
CA ALA A 106 15.49 7.86 -19.18
C ALA A 106 15.42 8.88 -20.32
N GLU A 107 16.33 9.86 -20.33
CA GLU A 107 16.44 10.89 -21.37
C GLU A 107 16.80 10.30 -22.75
N GLY A 108 17.49 9.16 -22.80
CA GLY A 108 17.82 8.44 -24.02
C GLY A 108 16.70 7.52 -24.54
N MET A 109 15.56 7.42 -23.86
CA MET A 109 14.42 6.63 -24.32
C MET A 109 13.57 7.44 -25.33
N ALA A 110 13.10 6.77 -26.37
CA ALA A 110 12.25 7.40 -27.39
C ALA A 110 10.89 7.88 -26.82
N ASP A 111 10.32 7.12 -25.88
CA ASP A 111 9.14 7.50 -25.09
C ASP A 111 9.57 7.64 -23.63
N HIS A 112 9.71 8.90 -23.18
CA HIS A 112 10.25 9.22 -21.86
C HIS A 112 9.34 8.68 -20.75
N PRO A 113 9.90 8.04 -19.71
CA PRO A 113 9.12 7.53 -18.59
C PRO A 113 8.47 8.67 -17.78
N SER A 114 7.30 8.39 -17.24
CA SER A 114 6.59 9.27 -16.32
C SER A 114 7.30 9.33 -14.95
N GLN A 115 6.92 10.31 -14.13
CA GLN A 115 7.38 10.44 -12.75
C GLN A 115 7.28 9.12 -11.99
N PHE A 116 6.11 8.47 -12.00
CA PHE A 116 5.88 7.25 -11.23
C PHE A 116 6.72 6.08 -11.75
N GLU A 117 6.92 5.98 -13.06
CA GLU A 117 7.80 4.98 -13.68
C GLU A 117 9.26 5.18 -13.29
N LEU A 118 9.73 6.44 -13.22
CA LEU A 118 11.08 6.78 -12.74
C LEU A 118 11.26 6.40 -11.27
N VAL A 119 10.34 6.84 -10.41
CA VAL A 119 10.40 6.55 -8.95
C VAL A 119 10.39 5.05 -8.70
N THR A 120 9.55 4.30 -9.43
CA THR A 120 9.50 2.84 -9.33
C THR A 120 10.84 2.22 -9.72
N ALA A 121 11.46 2.66 -10.81
CA ALA A 121 12.75 2.14 -11.25
C ALA A 121 13.90 2.47 -10.27
N ILE A 122 13.91 3.69 -9.73
CA ILE A 122 14.87 4.13 -8.69
C ILE A 122 14.70 3.27 -7.44
N ALA A 123 13.46 3.01 -7.00
CA ALA A 123 13.17 2.17 -5.85
C ALA A 123 13.69 0.73 -6.03
N MET A 124 13.48 0.13 -7.22
CA MET A 124 13.98 -1.22 -7.51
C MET A 124 15.51 -1.30 -7.45
N LEU A 125 16.23 -0.27 -7.96
CA LEU A 125 17.68 -0.19 -7.84
C LEU A 125 18.10 -0.06 -6.37
N TYR A 126 17.48 0.87 -5.64
CA TYR A 126 17.78 1.10 -4.23
C TYR A 126 17.64 -0.17 -3.41
N PHE A 127 16.51 -0.85 -3.51
CA PHE A 127 16.24 -2.05 -2.73
C PHE A 127 17.16 -3.23 -3.09
N LEU A 128 17.55 -3.34 -4.37
CA LEU A 128 18.50 -4.36 -4.81
C LEU A 128 19.91 -4.08 -4.28
N GLU A 129 20.40 -2.86 -4.39
CA GLU A 129 21.75 -2.47 -3.94
C GLU A 129 21.88 -2.57 -2.43
N GLU A 130 20.81 -2.26 -1.71
CA GLU A 130 20.72 -2.45 -0.27
C GLU A 130 20.49 -3.92 0.15
N LYS A 131 20.36 -4.85 -0.80
CA LYS A 131 20.17 -6.28 -0.55
C LYS A 131 18.97 -6.57 0.36
N CYS A 132 17.84 -5.95 0.06
CA CYS A 132 16.61 -6.23 0.78
C CYS A 132 16.15 -7.66 0.56
N ASP A 133 15.73 -8.35 1.62
CA ASP A 133 15.21 -9.72 1.57
C ASP A 133 13.84 -9.78 0.94
N ILE A 134 13.02 -8.74 1.21
CA ILE A 134 11.64 -8.62 0.71
C ILE A 134 11.25 -7.15 0.53
N VAL A 135 10.41 -6.90 -0.46
CA VAL A 135 9.83 -5.59 -0.77
C VAL A 135 8.33 -5.66 -0.60
N VAL A 136 7.78 -4.88 0.32
CA VAL A 136 6.34 -4.62 0.38
C VAL A 136 6.05 -3.47 -0.58
N LEU A 137 5.34 -3.79 -1.67
CA LEU A 137 5.18 -2.94 -2.84
C LEU A 137 3.72 -2.51 -3.01
N GLU A 138 3.43 -1.24 -2.75
CA GLU A 138 2.11 -0.66 -2.97
C GLU A 138 1.91 -0.28 -4.43
N VAL A 139 0.78 -0.69 -5.03
CA VAL A 139 0.33 -0.25 -6.34
C VAL A 139 -0.09 1.23 -6.30
N GLY A 140 0.36 2.01 -7.26
CA GLY A 140 -0.02 3.42 -7.37
C GLY A 140 -1.45 3.58 -7.89
N LEU A 141 -1.75 3.01 -9.06
CA LEU A 141 -3.06 3.14 -9.71
C LEU A 141 -3.48 1.84 -10.39
N GLY A 142 -4.68 1.35 -10.04
CA GLY A 142 -5.24 0.15 -10.64
C GLY A 142 -4.47 -1.11 -10.24
N GLY A 143 -3.68 -1.66 -11.12
CA GLY A 143 -2.88 -2.86 -10.91
C GLY A 143 -2.27 -3.39 -12.21
N ALA A 144 -3.08 -3.85 -13.15
CA ALA A 144 -2.64 -4.48 -14.40
C ALA A 144 -1.58 -3.67 -15.16
N LEU A 145 -1.76 -2.37 -15.26
CA LEU A 145 -0.94 -1.45 -16.05
C LEU A 145 -0.10 -0.50 -15.20
N ASP A 146 -0.09 -0.71 -13.88
CA ASP A 146 0.71 0.07 -12.95
C ASP A 146 2.21 -0.27 -13.07
N SER A 147 3.08 0.72 -12.92
CA SER A 147 4.54 0.53 -13.04
C SER A 147 5.08 -0.53 -12.08
N THR A 148 4.49 -0.65 -10.89
CA THR A 148 4.86 -1.68 -9.92
C THR A 148 4.60 -3.10 -10.41
N ASN A 149 3.69 -3.27 -11.38
CA ASN A 149 3.35 -4.56 -11.97
C ASN A 149 4.35 -5.06 -13.02
N ALA A 150 5.46 -4.36 -13.23
CA ALA A 150 6.58 -4.82 -14.06
C ALA A 150 7.45 -5.90 -13.39
N ILE A 151 6.99 -6.45 -12.29
CA ILE A 151 7.60 -7.57 -11.56
C ILE A 151 7.11 -8.92 -12.09
N ASP A 152 7.85 -9.97 -11.77
CA ASP A 152 7.43 -11.37 -11.96
C ASP A 152 6.39 -11.76 -10.87
N CYS A 153 6.18 -13.08 -10.63
CA CYS A 153 5.25 -13.55 -9.62
C CYS A 153 5.70 -13.12 -8.20
N PRO A 154 4.88 -12.38 -7.43
CA PRO A 154 5.22 -12.02 -6.06
C PRO A 154 5.10 -13.23 -5.12
N GLU A 155 5.69 -13.14 -3.92
CA GLU A 155 5.48 -14.12 -2.83
C GLU A 155 4.00 -14.20 -2.44
N CYS A 156 3.32 -13.05 -2.44
CA CYS A 156 1.88 -12.96 -2.27
C CYS A 156 1.36 -11.70 -2.97
N ALA A 157 0.29 -11.82 -3.75
CA ALA A 157 -0.50 -10.71 -4.22
C ALA A 157 -1.60 -10.41 -3.20
N VAL A 158 -1.80 -9.14 -2.87
CA VAL A 158 -2.77 -8.72 -1.86
C VAL A 158 -3.74 -7.72 -2.49
N ILE A 159 -5.03 -7.95 -2.34
CA ILE A 159 -6.05 -7.01 -2.82
C ILE A 159 -6.92 -6.59 -1.64
N THR A 160 -6.81 -5.32 -1.26
CA THR A 160 -7.59 -4.72 -0.18
C THR A 160 -9.02 -4.39 -0.65
N THR A 161 -9.66 -3.35 -0.15
CA THR A 161 -11.04 -3.01 -0.54
C THR A 161 -11.15 -2.62 -2.01
N ILE A 162 -12.33 -2.82 -2.58
CA ILE A 162 -12.72 -2.33 -3.91
C ILE A 162 -13.84 -1.33 -3.74
N GLY A 163 -13.64 -0.14 -4.25
CA GLY A 163 -14.61 0.96 -4.26
C GLY A 163 -14.49 1.79 -5.53
N LEU A 164 -15.45 2.67 -5.76
CA LEU A 164 -15.47 3.55 -6.93
C LEU A 164 -14.44 4.68 -6.75
N GLU A 165 -13.29 4.52 -7.41
CA GLU A 165 -12.21 5.50 -7.41
C GLU A 165 -11.49 5.45 -8.76
N HIS A 166 -10.94 6.59 -9.20
CA HIS A 166 -10.24 6.71 -10.48
C HIS A 166 -11.05 6.18 -11.67
N THR A 167 -12.34 6.46 -11.67
CA THR A 167 -13.29 5.90 -12.65
C THR A 167 -12.95 6.24 -14.09
N GLU A 168 -12.29 7.38 -14.34
CA GLU A 168 -11.79 7.77 -15.67
C GLU A 168 -10.78 6.79 -16.27
N TYR A 169 -10.04 6.03 -15.41
CA TYR A 169 -8.97 5.11 -15.82
C TYR A 169 -9.32 3.64 -15.62
N LEU A 170 -10.11 3.33 -14.58
CA LEU A 170 -10.32 1.95 -14.14
C LEU A 170 -11.70 1.39 -14.50
N GLY A 171 -12.61 2.25 -14.98
CA GLY A 171 -13.99 1.88 -15.28
C GLY A 171 -14.99 2.46 -14.27
N HIS A 172 -16.26 2.31 -14.57
CA HIS A 172 -17.36 2.94 -13.84
C HIS A 172 -18.13 1.97 -12.93
N THR A 173 -17.73 0.71 -12.89
CA THR A 173 -18.36 -0.34 -12.08
C THR A 173 -17.34 -1.04 -11.17
N LEU A 174 -17.80 -1.60 -10.06
CA LEU A 174 -16.95 -2.36 -9.15
C LEU A 174 -16.24 -3.54 -9.83
N PRO A 175 -16.89 -4.34 -10.70
CA PRO A 175 -16.24 -5.41 -11.45
C PRO A 175 -15.11 -4.93 -12.39
N GLU A 176 -15.27 -3.77 -13.05
CA GLU A 176 -14.22 -3.19 -13.91
C GLU A 176 -13.00 -2.80 -13.08
N ILE A 177 -13.22 -2.09 -11.97
CA ILE A 177 -12.16 -1.69 -11.05
C ILE A 177 -11.48 -2.92 -10.42
N ALA A 178 -12.27 -3.93 -10.03
CA ALA A 178 -11.77 -5.20 -9.53
C ALA A 178 -10.89 -5.92 -10.57
N SER A 179 -11.31 -5.94 -11.84
CA SER A 179 -10.53 -6.52 -12.95
C SER A 179 -9.19 -5.81 -13.16
N ALA A 180 -9.20 -4.47 -13.14
CA ALA A 180 -7.98 -3.69 -13.25
C ALA A 180 -6.99 -4.00 -12.10
N LYS A 181 -7.49 -4.15 -10.86
CA LYS A 181 -6.66 -4.46 -9.68
C LYS A 181 -6.23 -5.94 -9.67
N ALA A 182 -7.08 -6.86 -10.10
CA ALA A 182 -6.76 -8.28 -10.25
C ALA A 182 -5.61 -8.54 -11.24
N GLY A 183 -5.24 -7.58 -12.08
CA GLY A 183 -4.08 -7.67 -12.97
C GLY A 183 -2.73 -7.85 -12.25
N ILE A 184 -2.65 -7.72 -10.93
CA ILE A 184 -1.45 -8.08 -10.14
C ILE A 184 -1.35 -9.60 -9.87
N ILE A 185 -2.41 -10.36 -10.12
CA ILE A 185 -2.44 -11.81 -9.98
C ILE A 185 -1.66 -12.42 -11.14
N LYS A 186 -0.57 -13.11 -10.80
CA LYS A 186 0.30 -13.77 -11.77
C LYS A 186 0.04 -15.28 -11.81
N PRO A 187 0.49 -16.00 -12.86
CA PRO A 187 0.41 -17.45 -12.89
C PRO A 187 1.03 -18.11 -11.66
N ASN A 188 0.29 -19.06 -11.05
CA ASN A 188 0.68 -19.81 -9.85
C ASN A 188 0.95 -18.94 -8.61
N CYS A 189 0.41 -17.74 -8.54
CA CYS A 189 0.55 -16.83 -7.41
C CYS A 189 -0.36 -17.24 -6.25
N ASP A 190 0.07 -16.97 -5.02
CA ASP A 190 -0.82 -16.91 -3.87
C ASP A 190 -1.45 -15.53 -3.77
N VAL A 191 -2.75 -15.48 -3.54
CA VAL A 191 -3.54 -14.24 -3.49
C VAL A 191 -4.29 -14.19 -2.17
N VAL A 192 -4.14 -13.09 -1.44
CA VAL A 192 -4.99 -12.77 -0.28
C VAL A 192 -5.85 -11.58 -0.64
N CYS A 193 -7.17 -11.71 -0.48
CA CYS A 193 -8.08 -10.61 -0.76
C CYS A 193 -9.00 -10.28 0.41
N TYR A 194 -9.38 -9.01 0.47
CA TYR A 194 -10.48 -8.54 1.29
C TYR A 194 -11.78 -9.23 0.87
N ARG A 195 -12.70 -9.50 1.80
CA ARG A 195 -14.06 -9.88 1.44
C ARG A 195 -14.79 -8.69 0.83
N ASN A 196 -15.46 -8.92 -0.28
CA ASN A 196 -16.13 -7.90 -1.06
C ASN A 196 -17.57 -8.33 -1.38
N VAL A 197 -18.27 -7.50 -2.15
CA VAL A 197 -19.57 -7.88 -2.71
C VAL A 197 -19.40 -9.02 -3.72
N PRO A 198 -20.43 -9.87 -3.92
CA PRO A 198 -20.31 -11.09 -4.72
C PRO A 198 -19.76 -10.87 -6.14
N GLU A 199 -20.17 -9.80 -6.81
CA GLU A 199 -19.74 -9.47 -8.16
C GLU A 199 -18.22 -9.17 -8.26
N VAL A 200 -17.62 -8.61 -7.21
CA VAL A 200 -16.17 -8.37 -7.10
C VAL A 200 -15.43 -9.68 -6.80
N GLU A 201 -15.97 -10.50 -5.89
CA GLU A 201 -15.39 -11.80 -5.55
C GLU A 201 -15.35 -12.74 -6.75
N GLU A 202 -16.41 -12.74 -7.59
CA GLU A 202 -16.44 -13.52 -8.83
C GLU A 202 -15.30 -13.16 -9.80
N VAL A 203 -14.97 -11.85 -9.92
CA VAL A 203 -13.83 -11.40 -10.72
C VAL A 203 -12.52 -11.99 -10.22
N PHE A 204 -12.30 -11.96 -8.90
CA PHE A 204 -11.07 -12.51 -8.30
C PHE A 204 -10.99 -14.02 -8.46
N GLU A 205 -12.08 -14.73 -8.20
CA GLU A 205 -12.16 -16.19 -8.37
C GLU A 205 -11.90 -16.60 -9.82
N LYS A 206 -12.50 -15.90 -10.78
CA LYS A 206 -12.27 -16.12 -12.20
C LYS A 206 -10.81 -15.90 -12.57
N THR A 207 -10.24 -14.74 -12.19
CA THR A 207 -8.84 -14.41 -12.49
C THR A 207 -7.87 -15.41 -11.86
N CYS A 208 -8.15 -15.84 -10.63
CA CYS A 208 -7.33 -16.87 -9.97
C CYS A 208 -7.41 -18.22 -10.69
N ARG A 209 -8.60 -18.67 -11.12
CA ARG A 209 -8.73 -19.90 -11.91
C ARG A 209 -7.95 -19.82 -13.22
N GLU A 210 -8.06 -18.71 -13.96
CA GLU A 210 -7.37 -18.49 -15.23
C GLU A 210 -5.84 -18.51 -15.08
N ASN A 211 -5.32 -18.07 -13.92
CA ASN A 211 -3.90 -18.01 -13.62
C ASN A 211 -3.40 -19.22 -12.78
N ASN A 212 -4.22 -20.22 -12.52
CA ASN A 212 -3.87 -21.30 -11.59
C ASN A 212 -3.34 -20.77 -10.24
N ALA A 213 -3.91 -19.66 -9.74
CA ALA A 213 -3.54 -18.99 -8.52
C ALA A 213 -4.40 -19.44 -7.34
N ARG A 214 -3.82 -19.55 -6.16
CA ARG A 214 -4.53 -19.89 -4.93
C ARG A 214 -5.12 -18.64 -4.30
N LEU A 215 -6.45 -18.58 -4.16
CA LEU A 215 -7.17 -17.48 -3.53
C LEU A 215 -7.47 -17.77 -2.05
N VAL A 216 -7.08 -16.85 -1.18
CA VAL A 216 -7.44 -16.82 0.24
C VAL A 216 -8.27 -15.56 0.49
N LYS A 217 -9.50 -15.73 0.98
CA LYS A 217 -10.35 -14.61 1.42
C LYS A 217 -10.11 -14.35 2.90
N ALA A 218 -9.85 -13.09 3.27
CA ALA A 218 -9.54 -12.74 4.64
C ALA A 218 -10.67 -13.11 5.61
N ASP A 219 -10.30 -13.74 6.72
CA ASP A 219 -11.21 -14.18 7.76
C ASP A 219 -11.54 -13.05 8.74
N PHE A 220 -12.59 -12.30 8.42
CA PHE A 220 -13.07 -11.22 9.28
C PHE A 220 -13.95 -11.71 10.44
N ASP A 221 -14.52 -12.93 10.33
CA ASP A 221 -15.40 -13.49 11.35
C ASP A 221 -14.64 -13.91 12.61
N SER A 222 -13.34 -14.14 12.49
CA SER A 222 -12.45 -14.42 13.61
C SER A 222 -11.98 -13.16 14.37
N ILE A 223 -12.27 -11.96 13.87
CA ILE A 223 -11.91 -10.70 14.56
C ILE A 223 -12.81 -10.55 15.78
N ARG A 224 -12.19 -10.42 16.97
CA ARG A 224 -12.88 -10.13 18.22
C ARG A 224 -12.23 -8.91 18.87
N PRO A 225 -12.82 -7.71 18.73
CA PRO A 225 -12.34 -6.53 19.42
C PRO A 225 -12.33 -6.76 20.96
N ILE A 226 -11.28 -6.30 21.63
CA ILE A 226 -11.12 -6.43 23.09
C ILE A 226 -11.23 -5.07 23.76
N SER A 227 -10.45 -4.09 23.27
CA SER A 227 -10.45 -2.73 23.79
C SER A 227 -10.00 -1.73 22.74
N HIS A 228 -10.42 -0.48 22.92
CA HIS A 228 -9.94 0.65 22.11
C HIS A 228 -9.82 1.92 22.95
N SER A 229 -8.94 2.80 22.55
CA SER A 229 -8.76 4.15 23.07
C SER A 229 -8.01 4.99 22.04
N LEU A 230 -7.87 6.30 22.26
CA LEU A 230 -7.05 7.16 21.40
C LEU A 230 -5.55 6.77 21.33
N SER A 231 -5.09 5.87 22.21
CA SER A 231 -3.71 5.37 22.21
C SER A 231 -3.52 4.04 21.47
N GLY A 232 -4.58 3.47 20.91
CA GLY A 232 -4.54 2.19 20.20
C GLY A 232 -5.75 1.32 20.49
N GLN A 233 -5.81 0.19 19.82
CA GLN A 233 -6.83 -0.84 19.99
C GLN A 233 -6.22 -2.22 20.14
N SER A 234 -6.98 -3.14 20.71
CA SER A 234 -6.59 -4.55 20.85
C SER A 234 -7.71 -5.48 20.39
N PHE A 235 -7.32 -6.61 19.82
CA PHE A 235 -8.24 -7.60 19.30
C PHE A 235 -7.64 -9.01 19.40
N ALA A 236 -8.50 -10.03 19.35
CA ALA A 236 -8.10 -11.42 19.12
C ALA A 236 -8.42 -11.81 17.69
N TRP A 237 -7.66 -12.77 17.15
CA TRP A 237 -7.89 -13.35 15.84
C TRP A 237 -7.35 -14.79 15.79
N ARG A 238 -8.22 -15.76 15.48
CA ARG A 238 -7.90 -17.20 15.53
C ARG A 238 -7.14 -17.57 16.80
N ASN A 239 -5.89 -18.02 16.71
CA ASN A 239 -5.06 -18.45 17.82
C ASN A 239 -4.40 -17.29 18.61
N TYR A 240 -4.43 -16.07 18.04
CA TYR A 240 -3.94 -14.89 18.75
C TYR A 240 -4.99 -14.37 19.72
N THR A 241 -4.74 -14.53 21.02
CA THR A 241 -5.68 -14.13 22.08
C THR A 241 -5.70 -12.63 22.33
N SER A 242 -4.60 -11.92 22.02
CA SER A 242 -4.52 -10.47 22.12
C SER A 242 -3.43 -9.93 21.20
N LEU A 243 -3.84 -9.12 20.24
CA LEU A 243 -2.98 -8.35 19.34
C LEU A 243 -3.24 -6.86 19.59
N ARG A 244 -2.20 -6.07 19.74
CA ARG A 244 -2.30 -4.62 19.85
C ARG A 244 -2.07 -3.99 18.49
N LEU A 245 -2.84 -2.96 18.15
CA LEU A 245 -2.70 -2.18 16.93
C LEU A 245 -2.81 -0.68 17.27
N PRO A 246 -1.80 0.15 16.98
CA PRO A 246 -1.86 1.59 17.17
C PRO A 246 -2.79 2.30 16.17
N LEU A 247 -3.01 1.71 14.99
CA LEU A 247 -3.90 2.25 13.97
C LEU A 247 -5.35 2.05 14.42
N LEU A 248 -6.13 3.13 14.44
CA LEU A 248 -7.47 3.17 15.02
C LEU A 248 -8.57 2.89 13.99
N GLY A 249 -9.67 2.30 14.47
CA GLY A 249 -10.88 2.02 13.73
C GLY A 249 -11.03 0.56 13.28
N THR A 250 -12.29 0.14 13.18
CA THR A 250 -12.66 -1.24 12.81
C THR A 250 -12.11 -1.66 11.44
N HIS A 251 -12.00 -0.73 10.48
CA HIS A 251 -11.39 -1.01 9.18
C HIS A 251 -9.91 -1.38 9.29
N GLN A 252 -9.17 -0.88 10.27
CA GLN A 252 -7.78 -1.25 10.52
C GLN A 252 -7.65 -2.67 11.10
N LEU A 253 -8.63 -3.13 11.90
CA LEU A 253 -8.68 -4.53 12.33
C LEU A 253 -8.88 -5.48 11.13
N LYS A 254 -9.69 -5.09 10.16
CA LYS A 254 -9.86 -5.85 8.91
C LYS A 254 -8.59 -5.85 8.07
N ASN A 255 -7.89 -4.71 7.96
CA ASN A 255 -6.57 -4.65 7.31
C ASN A 255 -5.56 -5.55 8.02
N ALA A 256 -5.56 -5.59 9.35
CA ALA A 256 -4.72 -6.49 10.13
C ALA A 256 -5.05 -7.97 9.90
N ALA A 257 -6.33 -8.34 9.74
CA ALA A 257 -6.72 -9.70 9.38
C ALA A 257 -6.17 -10.11 8.00
N VAL A 258 -6.20 -9.20 7.01
CA VAL A 258 -5.55 -9.43 5.71
C VAL A 258 -4.04 -9.66 5.89
N VAL A 259 -3.38 -8.85 6.71
CA VAL A 259 -1.95 -9.02 7.03
C VAL A 259 -1.70 -10.42 7.61
N LEU A 260 -2.49 -10.84 8.59
CA LEU A 260 -2.34 -12.15 9.24
C LEU A 260 -2.48 -13.31 8.24
N GLU A 261 -3.43 -13.23 7.29
CA GLU A 261 -3.56 -14.22 6.20
C GLU A 261 -2.33 -14.21 5.28
N VAL A 262 -1.79 -13.03 4.94
CA VAL A 262 -0.55 -12.94 4.14
C VAL A 262 0.62 -13.59 4.87
N LEU A 263 0.74 -13.37 6.17
CA LEU A 263 1.80 -13.98 6.97
C LEU A 263 1.67 -15.52 7.02
N ASP A 264 0.46 -16.05 7.10
CA ASP A 264 0.21 -17.49 7.04
C ASP A 264 0.59 -18.06 5.65
N VAL A 265 0.29 -17.34 4.57
CA VAL A 265 0.75 -17.69 3.22
C VAL A 265 2.27 -17.70 3.14
N LEU A 266 2.95 -16.67 3.63
CA LEU A 266 4.41 -16.60 3.63
C LEU A 266 5.05 -17.72 4.45
N ARG A 267 4.50 -18.04 5.63
CA ARG A 267 4.93 -19.18 6.45
C ARG A 267 4.83 -20.48 5.70
N SER A 268 3.75 -20.70 4.95
CA SER A 268 3.58 -21.91 4.12
C SER A 268 4.62 -22.02 2.99
N LYS A 269 5.22 -20.90 2.60
CA LYS A 269 6.32 -20.82 1.61
C LYS A 269 7.71 -20.89 2.24
N GLY A 270 7.79 -21.11 3.55
CA GLY A 270 9.06 -21.27 4.27
C GLY A 270 9.66 -19.99 4.83
N TRP A 271 8.93 -18.85 4.82
CA TRP A 271 9.38 -17.66 5.53
C TRP A 271 9.30 -17.88 7.05
N SER A 272 10.39 -17.63 7.75
CA SER A 272 10.47 -17.80 9.21
C SER A 272 9.89 -16.58 9.92
N ILE A 273 8.60 -16.61 10.23
CA ILE A 273 7.88 -15.51 10.87
C ILE A 273 7.29 -16.03 12.20
N GLY A 274 7.98 -15.78 13.31
CA GLY A 274 7.53 -16.20 14.65
C GLY A 274 6.36 -15.36 15.15
N ASP A 275 5.56 -15.93 16.07
CA ASP A 275 4.41 -15.21 16.64
C ASP A 275 4.82 -13.93 17.38
N ASN A 276 5.98 -13.92 18.03
CA ASN A 276 6.51 -12.72 18.66
C ASN A 276 6.76 -11.59 17.66
N ALA A 277 7.19 -11.92 16.44
CA ALA A 277 7.37 -10.92 15.38
C ALA A 277 6.02 -10.34 14.91
N VAL A 278 4.98 -11.19 14.84
CA VAL A 278 3.62 -10.74 14.52
C VAL A 278 3.08 -9.80 15.59
N VAL A 279 3.15 -10.22 16.86
CA VAL A 279 2.65 -9.44 18.01
C VAL A 279 3.38 -8.09 18.10
N SER A 280 4.71 -8.09 18.08
CA SER A 280 5.50 -6.86 18.20
C SER A 280 5.41 -5.99 16.93
N GLY A 281 5.39 -6.59 15.75
CA GLY A 281 5.30 -5.87 14.49
C GLY A 281 3.98 -5.11 14.35
N LEU A 282 2.84 -5.75 14.68
CA LEU A 282 1.55 -5.05 14.69
C LEU A 282 1.50 -3.96 15.76
N ALA A 283 2.02 -4.23 16.96
CA ALA A 283 2.01 -3.28 18.08
C ALA A 283 2.89 -2.04 17.84
N GLU A 284 3.90 -2.14 17.00
CA GLU A 284 4.84 -1.05 16.69
C GLU A 284 4.60 -0.42 15.32
N THR A 285 3.55 -0.85 14.60
CA THR A 285 3.20 -0.29 13.30
C THR A 285 2.93 1.21 13.40
N LYS A 286 3.61 1.98 12.53
CA LYS A 286 3.38 3.42 12.37
C LYS A 286 2.94 3.69 10.95
N TRP A 287 1.86 4.44 10.80
CA TRP A 287 1.39 4.90 9.49
C TRP A 287 0.68 6.24 9.64
N PRO A 288 1.30 7.34 9.22
CA PRO A 288 0.79 8.67 9.50
C PRO A 288 -0.51 8.96 8.75
N VAL A 289 -1.25 9.94 9.25
CA VAL A 289 -2.46 10.50 8.61
C VAL A 289 -3.55 9.43 8.40
N ARG A 290 -3.71 8.51 9.37
CA ARG A 290 -4.82 7.54 9.39
C ARG A 290 -5.46 7.55 10.78
N PHE A 291 -6.38 8.50 10.99
CA PHE A 291 -6.96 8.83 12.29
C PHE A 291 -5.87 8.97 13.37
N GLU A 292 -4.81 9.69 12.98
CA GLU A 292 -3.63 9.85 13.82
C GLU A 292 -3.87 10.89 14.89
N VAL A 293 -3.67 10.51 16.14
CA VAL A 293 -3.81 11.39 17.30
C VAL A 293 -2.50 12.14 17.53
N LEU A 294 -2.46 13.40 17.09
CA LEU A 294 -1.30 14.27 17.30
C LEU A 294 -1.19 14.79 18.73
N ARG A 295 -2.33 14.96 19.40
CA ARG A 295 -2.44 15.38 20.80
C ARG A 295 -3.70 14.77 21.40
N ALA A 296 -3.59 14.27 22.61
CA ALA A 296 -4.70 13.61 23.29
C ALA A 296 -5.63 14.59 24.05
N GLU A 297 -5.08 15.69 24.60
CA GLU A 297 -5.84 16.60 25.47
C GLU A 297 -5.54 18.08 25.14
N PRO A 298 -6.48 18.89 24.64
CA PRO A 298 -7.67 18.43 23.92
C PRO A 298 -7.26 17.65 22.66
N PRO A 299 -8.11 16.73 22.18
CA PRO A 299 -7.76 15.87 21.04
C PRO A 299 -7.48 16.68 19.77
N VAL A 300 -6.36 16.38 19.10
CA VAL A 300 -6.04 16.87 17.76
C VAL A 300 -5.75 15.65 16.91
N ILE A 301 -6.56 15.44 15.89
CA ILE A 301 -6.51 14.27 15.03
C ILE A 301 -6.32 14.71 13.59
N ILE A 302 -5.48 13.97 12.84
CA ILE A 302 -5.31 14.15 11.41
C ILE A 302 -5.69 12.87 10.68
N ASP A 303 -6.44 13.02 9.57
CA ASP A 303 -6.84 11.90 8.72
C ASP A 303 -6.77 12.28 7.25
N GLY A 304 -6.43 11.32 6.40
CA GLY A 304 -6.31 11.46 4.95
C GLY A 304 -7.56 11.04 4.18
N ALA A 305 -8.74 11.04 4.78
CA ALA A 305 -9.99 10.72 4.11
C ALA A 305 -10.25 11.69 2.94
N HIS A 306 -10.44 11.14 1.73
CA HIS A 306 -10.58 11.92 0.50
C HIS A 306 -11.56 11.30 -0.51
N ASN A 307 -12.22 10.20 -0.15
CA ASN A 307 -13.29 9.58 -0.91
C ASN A 307 -14.45 9.18 0.04
N PRO A 308 -15.65 8.87 -0.47
CA PRO A 308 -16.83 8.61 0.36
C PRO A 308 -16.63 7.50 1.39
N GLU A 309 -16.02 6.37 0.99
CA GLU A 309 -15.77 5.25 1.90
C GLU A 309 -14.82 5.63 3.05
N CYS A 310 -13.80 6.45 2.75
CA CYS A 310 -12.88 6.96 3.78
C CYS A 310 -13.60 7.94 4.71
N ALA A 311 -14.51 8.78 4.20
CA ALA A 311 -15.30 9.71 5.00
C ALA A 311 -16.25 8.96 5.94
N GLU A 312 -16.91 7.90 5.47
CA GLU A 312 -17.73 7.02 6.30
C GLU A 312 -16.90 6.37 7.42
N ALA A 313 -15.70 5.88 7.09
CA ALA A 313 -14.79 5.30 8.08
C ALA A 313 -14.33 6.34 9.12
N LEU A 314 -14.03 7.57 8.68
CA LEU A 314 -13.68 8.68 9.58
C LEU A 314 -14.86 9.02 10.51
N ALA A 315 -16.08 9.14 9.97
CA ALA A 315 -17.28 9.42 10.76
C ALA A 315 -17.57 8.29 11.76
N ALA A 316 -17.36 7.03 11.39
CA ALA A 316 -17.48 5.90 12.30
C ALA A 316 -16.45 5.99 13.44
N ASN A 317 -15.19 6.29 13.12
CA ASN A 317 -14.15 6.48 14.12
C ASN A 317 -14.48 7.64 15.09
N LEU A 318 -14.95 8.76 14.59
CA LEU A 318 -15.33 9.89 15.45
C LEU A 318 -16.44 9.51 16.43
N ARG A 319 -17.47 8.79 15.96
CA ARG A 319 -18.55 8.31 16.83
C ARG A 319 -18.05 7.28 17.85
N GLU A 320 -17.09 6.45 17.52
CA GLU A 320 -16.54 5.40 18.38
C GLU A 320 -15.58 5.97 19.43
N TYR A 321 -14.67 6.87 19.04
CA TYR A 321 -13.58 7.36 19.89
C TYR A 321 -13.90 8.69 20.61
N LEU A 322 -14.86 9.47 20.10
CA LEU A 322 -15.24 10.80 20.59
C LEU A 322 -16.77 10.96 20.60
N PRO A 323 -17.53 10.06 21.25
CA PRO A 323 -18.98 9.95 21.07
C PRO A 323 -19.78 11.21 21.48
N ASP A 324 -19.29 11.99 22.44
CA ASP A 324 -20.00 13.15 22.99
C ASP A 324 -19.27 14.48 22.73
N GLU A 325 -18.21 14.45 21.91
CA GLU A 325 -17.37 15.63 21.68
C GLU A 325 -17.87 16.46 20.50
N LYS A 326 -17.83 17.79 20.67
CA LYS A 326 -18.02 18.72 19.57
C LYS A 326 -16.70 18.90 18.81
N CYS A 327 -16.65 18.40 17.58
CA CYS A 327 -15.47 18.49 16.74
C CYS A 327 -15.47 19.75 15.89
N VAL A 328 -14.29 20.36 15.74
CA VAL A 328 -14.04 21.41 14.74
C VAL A 328 -13.24 20.77 13.61
N PHE A 329 -13.76 20.85 12.38
CA PHE A 329 -13.11 20.29 11.20
C PHE A 329 -12.35 21.38 10.44
N LEU A 330 -11.06 21.11 10.16
CA LEU A 330 -10.30 21.84 9.15
C LEU A 330 -10.11 20.89 7.96
N MET A 331 -10.76 21.16 6.84
CA MET A 331 -10.78 20.29 5.68
C MET A 331 -10.10 20.94 4.47
N GLY A 332 -9.13 20.23 3.85
CA GLY A 332 -8.60 20.54 2.54
C GLY A 332 -9.03 19.45 1.55
N VAL A 333 -9.69 19.85 0.46
CA VAL A 333 -10.17 18.91 -0.57
C VAL A 333 -9.74 19.41 -1.94
N LEU A 334 -9.22 18.50 -2.77
CA LEU A 334 -8.87 18.82 -4.16
C LEU A 334 -10.14 19.12 -4.98
N ALA A 335 -10.01 19.98 -5.97
CA ALA A 335 -11.14 20.48 -6.77
C ALA A 335 -11.86 19.39 -7.59
N ASP A 336 -11.19 18.27 -7.85
CA ASP A 336 -11.72 17.11 -8.57
C ASP A 336 -12.54 16.15 -7.68
N LYS A 337 -12.62 16.41 -6.37
CA LYS A 337 -13.36 15.56 -5.40
C LYS A 337 -14.73 16.12 -5.08
N ASP A 338 -15.69 15.23 -4.89
CA ASP A 338 -17.04 15.61 -4.44
C ASP A 338 -17.05 15.88 -2.92
N TYR A 339 -16.63 17.10 -2.54
CA TYR A 339 -16.59 17.51 -1.14
C TYR A 339 -17.99 17.50 -0.47
N ARG A 340 -19.08 17.65 -1.24
CA ARG A 340 -20.44 17.63 -0.68
C ARG A 340 -20.80 16.24 -0.19
N GLN A 341 -20.45 15.21 -0.95
CA GLN A 341 -20.66 13.84 -0.55
C GLN A 341 -19.78 13.48 0.65
N LEU A 342 -18.53 13.98 0.70
CA LEU A 342 -17.65 13.78 1.86
C LEU A 342 -18.20 14.39 3.14
N LEU A 343 -18.86 15.55 3.05
CA LEU A 343 -19.48 16.23 4.21
C LEU A 343 -20.83 15.63 4.64
N ALA A 344 -21.48 14.86 3.77
CA ALA A 344 -22.76 14.23 4.07
C ALA A 344 -22.62 12.88 4.82
N SER A 345 -21.41 12.30 4.85
CA SER A 345 -21.10 11.07 5.58
C SER A 345 -21.02 11.33 7.09
#